data_01051b123e50a573f57fefbdb5703928
#
_entry.id   01051b123e50a573f57fefbdb5703928
#
_cell.length_a   1.000
_cell.length_b   1.000
_cell.length_c   1.000
_cell.angle_alpha   90.00
_cell.angle_beta   90.00
_cell.angle_gamma   90.00
#
_symmetry.space_group_name_H-M   'P 1'
#
loop_
_entity.id
_entity.type
_entity.pdbx_description
1 polymer ?
#
loop_
_entity_poly.entity_id
_entity_poly.type
_entity_poly.pdbx_seq_one_letter_code
_entity_poly.pdbx_strand_id
1 'polypeptide(L)' 'MVDRGSLGGEFPTLPELGNGFDLEARGDEFYRHYISLALERAGGVQTRAAELLGMSFRSFRYYAKKFNIR' A
#
# COMPACT_ATOMS: atom_id res chain seq x y z
N MET A 1 11.10 -22.15 12.72
CA MET A 1 10.82 -21.65 12.53
C MET A 1 10.33 -21.06 12.58
N VAL A 2 10.35 -20.76 12.59
CA VAL A 2 10.01 -20.16 12.62
C VAL A 2 9.23 -19.40 12.70
N ASP A 3 9.06 -18.91 13.07
CA ASP A 3 8.40 -18.04 13.15
C ASP A 3 7.60 -17.60 12.18
N ARG A 4 7.33 -18.19 11.39
CA ARG A 4 6.55 -17.88 10.39
C ARG A 4 5.22 -17.65 10.80
N GLY A 5 4.71 -18.27 11.78
CA GLY A 5 3.41 -18.03 12.28
C GLY A 5 3.19 -16.60 12.66
N SER A 6 4.20 -15.98 13.22
CA SER A 6 4.01 -14.61 13.63
C SER A 6 3.88 -13.70 12.44
N LEU A 7 4.53 -14.04 11.35
CA LEU A 7 4.34 -13.22 10.20
C LEU A 7 2.93 -13.31 9.71
N GLY A 8 2.37 -14.49 9.73
CA GLY A 8 1.02 -14.65 9.26
C GLY A 8 0.04 -13.83 10.04
N GLY A 9 0.35 -13.62 11.31
CA GLY A 9 -0.55 -12.87 12.14
C GLY A 9 -0.67 -11.43 11.77
N GLU A 10 0.29 -10.92 11.02
CA GLU A 10 0.27 -9.51 10.65
C GLU A 10 -0.41 -9.23 9.36
N PHE A 11 -0.80 -10.24 8.63
CA PHE A 11 -1.42 -10.04 7.35
C PHE A 11 -2.84 -10.55 7.38
N PRO A 12 -3.70 -9.94 6.56
CA PRO A 12 -5.03 -10.49 6.43
C PRO A 12 -4.95 -11.86 5.80
N THR A 13 -6.02 -12.60 5.92
CA THR A 13 -6.09 -13.91 5.32
C THR A 13 -5.88 -13.77 3.82
N LEU A 14 -4.99 -14.58 3.30
CA LEU A 14 -4.67 -14.52 1.89
C LEU A 14 -5.51 -15.53 1.12
N PRO A 15 -5.93 -15.18 -0.07
CA PRO A 15 -6.66 -16.12 -0.90
C PRO A 15 -5.72 -17.21 -1.37
N GLU A 16 -6.30 -18.28 -1.84
CA GLU A 16 -5.51 -19.37 -2.36
C GLU A 16 -4.81 -18.97 -3.63
N LEU A 17 -3.57 -19.40 -3.74
CA LEU A 17 -2.81 -19.11 -4.93
C LEU A 17 -3.33 -19.93 -6.10
N GLY A 18 -3.29 -19.34 -7.26
CA GLY A 18 -3.64 -20.05 -8.47
C GLY A 18 -5.12 -20.14 -8.73
N ASN A 19 -5.92 -19.65 -7.82
CA ASN A 19 -7.35 -19.76 -7.96
C ASN A 19 -7.95 -18.39 -8.13
N GLY A 20 -7.60 -17.76 -9.24
CA GLY A 20 -8.06 -16.41 -9.48
C GLY A 20 -7.27 -15.36 -8.72
N PHE A 21 -6.15 -15.76 -8.15
CA PHE A 21 -5.33 -14.84 -7.39
C PHE A 21 -4.65 -13.86 -8.35
N ASP A 22 -4.72 -12.60 -8.03
CA ASP A 22 -4.12 -11.54 -8.85
C ASP A 22 -3.23 -10.71 -7.94
N LEU A 23 -1.94 -10.97 -8.02
CA LEU A 23 -0.98 -10.29 -7.15
C LEU A 23 -0.97 -8.80 -7.39
N GLU A 24 -1.05 -8.38 -8.65
CA GLU A 24 -1.02 -6.97 -8.95
C GLU A 24 -2.23 -6.25 -8.36
N ALA A 25 -3.38 -6.87 -8.47
CA ALA A 25 -4.58 -6.27 -7.90
C ALA A 25 -4.46 -6.14 -6.39
N ARG A 26 -3.88 -7.15 -5.76
CA ARG A 26 -3.69 -7.10 -4.31
C ARG A 26 -2.72 -6.00 -3.93
N GLY A 27 -1.64 -5.88 -4.69
CA GLY A 27 -0.67 -4.83 -4.45
C GLY A 27 -1.27 -3.45 -4.65
N ASP A 28 -2.08 -3.31 -5.69
CA ASP A 28 -2.71 -2.03 -5.97
C ASP A 28 -3.66 -1.63 -4.84
N GLU A 29 -4.41 -2.58 -4.30
CA GLU A 29 -5.31 -2.28 -3.19
C GLU A 29 -4.53 -1.80 -1.98
N PHE A 30 -3.42 -2.46 -1.70
CA PHE A 30 -2.58 -2.11 -0.57
C PHE A 30 -2.01 -0.71 -0.75
N TYR A 31 -1.46 -0.44 -1.93
CA TYR A 31 -0.88 0.87 -2.20
C TYR A 31 -1.93 1.96 -2.17
N ARG A 32 -3.06 1.72 -2.80
CA ARG A 32 -4.11 2.72 -2.83
C ARG A 32 -4.56 3.09 -1.43
N HIS A 33 -4.71 2.08 -0.60
CA HIS A 33 -5.16 2.31 0.77
C HIS A 33 -4.18 3.20 1.53
N TYR A 34 -2.89 2.87 1.46
CA TYR A 34 -1.92 3.63 2.24
C TYR A 34 -1.59 4.98 1.64
N ILE A 35 -1.62 5.09 0.33
CA ILE A 35 -1.41 6.38 -0.30
C ILE A 35 -2.53 7.34 0.12
N SER A 36 -3.76 6.86 0.07
CA SER A 36 -4.90 7.69 0.47
C SER A 36 -4.83 8.08 1.94
N LEU A 37 -4.50 7.09 2.78
CA LEU A 37 -4.43 7.34 4.21
C LEU A 37 -3.35 8.35 4.54
N ALA A 38 -2.18 8.19 3.93
CA ALA A 38 -1.08 9.10 4.20
C ALA A 38 -1.41 10.51 3.75
N LEU A 39 -2.05 10.63 2.60
CA LEU A 39 -2.40 11.95 2.09
C LEU A 39 -3.41 12.62 3.03
N GLU A 40 -4.34 11.85 3.53
CA GLU A 40 -5.32 12.38 4.46
C GLU A 40 -4.63 12.85 5.74
N ARG A 41 -3.73 12.04 6.27
CA ARG A 41 -3.00 12.40 7.47
C ARG A 41 -2.10 13.59 7.27
N ALA A 42 -1.63 13.78 6.04
CA ALA A 42 -0.75 14.89 5.71
C ALA A 42 -1.51 16.15 5.34
N GLY A 43 -2.83 16.12 5.45
CA GLY A 43 -3.62 17.30 5.14
C GLY A 43 -3.60 17.65 3.68
N GLY A 44 -3.35 16.69 2.82
CA GLY A 44 -3.33 16.91 1.38
C GLY A 44 -1.95 17.29 0.84
N VAL A 45 -0.94 17.36 1.70
CA VAL A 45 0.39 17.74 1.27
C VAL A 45 1.14 16.49 0.85
N GLN A 46 1.41 16.36 -0.44
CA GLN A 46 1.97 15.12 -0.98
C GLN A 46 3.38 14.84 -0.49
N THR A 47 4.19 15.89 -0.32
CA THR A 47 5.55 15.67 0.17
C THR A 47 5.54 15.09 1.58
N ARG A 48 4.62 15.57 2.42
CA ARG A 48 4.49 15.04 3.76
C ARG A 48 3.97 13.62 3.73
N ALA A 49 3.02 13.35 2.85
CA ALA A 49 2.47 12.01 2.73
C ALA A 49 3.56 11.02 2.35
N ALA A 50 4.43 11.41 1.43
CA ALA A 50 5.51 10.55 1.02
C ALA A 50 6.43 10.25 2.20
N GLU A 51 6.72 11.27 3.00
CA GLU A 51 7.55 11.08 4.18
C GLU A 51 6.94 10.09 5.15
N LEU A 52 5.64 10.22 5.35
CA LEU A 52 4.94 9.32 6.27
C LEU A 52 5.05 7.87 5.82
N LEU A 53 5.13 7.65 4.53
CA LEU A 53 5.21 6.30 3.99
C LEU A 53 6.63 5.83 3.75
N GLY A 54 7.60 6.69 4.00
CA GLY A 54 8.98 6.31 3.78
C GLY A 54 9.34 6.16 2.33
N MET A 55 8.66 6.88 1.45
CA MET A 55 8.95 6.78 0.03
C MET A 55 9.31 8.15 -0.53
N SER A 56 9.95 8.14 -1.69
CA SER A 56 10.33 9.40 -2.32
C SER A 56 9.08 10.11 -2.83
N PHE A 57 9.19 11.43 -2.95
CA PHE A 57 8.09 12.20 -3.49
C PHE A 57 7.75 11.76 -4.91
N ARG A 58 8.79 11.43 -5.68
CA ARG A 58 8.59 10.99 -7.05
C ARG A 58 7.75 9.71 -7.09
N SER A 59 8.10 8.74 -6.25
CA SER A 59 7.35 7.50 -6.21
C SER A 59 5.93 7.74 -5.75
N PHE A 60 5.78 8.59 -4.75
CA PHE A 60 4.45 8.89 -4.24
C PHE A 60 3.59 9.49 -5.35
N ARG A 61 4.13 10.44 -6.09
CA ARG A 61 3.39 11.07 -7.17
C ARG A 61 2.98 10.06 -8.23
N TYR A 62 3.89 9.15 -8.53
CA TYR A 62 3.59 8.13 -9.52
C TYR A 62 2.36 7.32 -9.12
N TYR A 63 2.34 6.86 -7.88
CA TYR A 63 1.23 6.04 -7.43
C TYR A 63 -0.05 6.84 -7.24
N ALA A 64 0.07 8.04 -6.72
CA ALA A 64 -1.12 8.87 -6.55
C ALA A 64 -1.77 9.12 -7.90
N LYS A 65 -0.97 9.35 -8.91
CA LYS A 65 -1.48 9.59 -10.24
C LYS A 65 -2.07 8.32 -10.83
N LYS A 66 -1.38 7.21 -10.62
CA LYS A 66 -1.83 5.93 -11.13
C LYS A 66 -3.20 5.57 -10.60
N PHE A 67 -3.44 5.86 -9.33
CA PHE A 67 -4.71 5.53 -8.69
C PHE A 67 -5.67 6.69 -8.66
N ASN A 68 -5.30 7.79 -9.29
CA ASN A 68 -6.17 8.96 -9.37
C ASN A 68 -6.56 9.49 -8.00
N ILE A 69 -5.59 9.58 -7.11
CA ILE A 69 -5.78 10.05 -5.76
C ILE A 69 -5.28 11.48 -5.67
N ARG A 70 -6.07 12.35 -5.02
CA ARG A 70 -5.68 13.73 -4.90
C ARG A 70 -5.41 14.17 -3.52
#